data_a664195a6517e6a45fb9da9128d7f77f
#
_entry.id   a664195a6517e6a45fb9da9128d7f77f
#
_cell.length_a   1.000
_cell.length_b   1.000
_cell.length_c   1.000
_cell.angle_alpha   90.00
_cell.angle_beta   90.00
_cell.angle_gamma   90.00
#
_symmetry.space_group_name_H-M   'P 1'
#
loop_
_entity.id
_entity.type
_entity.pdbx_description
1 polymer ?
#
loop_
_entity_poly.entity_id
_entity_poly.type
_entity_poly.pdbx_seq_one_letter_code
_entity_poly.pdbx_strand_id
1 'polypeptide(L)'
;MRSFPIFLELEGQTVILLGTGEAAQAKRRLYARAGAVFTDDETASAKIAVVALEDDAEAEAAVVRLKARGLLVNAVDRPHLCDYTTPAIVDRNPVTIAIGTGGASAGLAKALRQRFEAMLPQGLGRLAAALAEARSAMKLRWPDGLARRRVIDAALSEGGTLDPLGDAGPDDIVGWMRQDGPGSSGGEYDILLTSHDPDDLTLRQARLLAGADLVLLHGDVMAEIQARIRADAMVLAADIQAAQTVRAEQDQDALIISLYAPA
;
A
#
# COMPACT_ATOMS: atom_id res chain seq x y z
N MET A 1 -11.04 -9.25 -5.82
CA MET A 1 -9.75 -9.59 -5.16
C MET A 1 -9.83 -11.02 -4.66
N ARG A 2 -8.83 -11.85 -4.95
CA ARG A 2 -8.84 -13.28 -4.58
C ARG A 2 -8.39 -13.52 -3.13
N SER A 3 -7.50 -12.69 -2.61
CA SER A 3 -7.00 -12.71 -1.23
C SER A 3 -6.85 -11.29 -0.72
N PHE A 4 -7.06 -11.10 0.59
CA PHE A 4 -6.92 -9.80 1.24
C PHE A 4 -5.51 -9.67 1.85
N PRO A 5 -4.72 -8.64 1.50
CA PRO A 5 -3.40 -8.43 2.07
C PRO A 5 -3.50 -7.84 3.48
N ILE A 6 -2.72 -8.43 4.39
CA ILE A 6 -2.54 -7.93 5.76
C ILE A 6 -1.06 -7.96 6.13
N PHE A 7 -0.64 -7.06 7.01
CA PHE A 7 0.68 -7.09 7.64
C PHE A 7 0.52 -7.59 9.07
N LEU A 8 1.33 -8.57 9.44
CA LEU A 8 1.37 -9.14 10.79
C LEU A 8 2.61 -8.64 11.53
N GLU A 9 2.43 -8.15 12.73
CA GLU A 9 3.53 -7.82 13.62
C GLU A 9 4.02 -9.08 14.31
N LEU A 10 5.26 -9.44 14.03
CA LEU A 10 5.87 -10.68 14.50
C LEU A 10 7.02 -10.47 15.49
N GLU A 11 7.37 -9.24 15.81
CA GLU A 11 8.43 -8.94 16.78
C GLU A 11 8.14 -9.61 18.12
N GLY A 12 9.02 -10.51 18.53
CA GLY A 12 8.86 -11.31 19.75
C GLY A 12 7.72 -12.34 19.74
N GLN A 13 6.97 -12.48 18.62
CA GLN A 13 5.87 -13.43 18.54
C GLN A 13 6.37 -14.84 18.19
N THR A 14 5.77 -15.84 18.84
CA THR A 14 6.05 -17.23 18.55
C THR A 14 5.42 -17.68 17.23
N VAL A 15 6.20 -18.31 16.39
CA VAL A 15 5.77 -19.00 15.16
C VAL A 15 6.11 -20.49 15.31
N ILE A 16 5.11 -21.35 15.15
CA ILE A 16 5.34 -22.79 15.10
C ILE A 16 5.89 -23.14 13.72
N LEU A 17 7.06 -23.76 13.67
CA LEU A 17 7.69 -24.19 12.42
C LEU A 17 8.00 -25.68 12.49
N LEU A 18 7.21 -26.47 11.79
CA LEU A 18 7.38 -27.91 11.69
C LEU A 18 8.16 -28.28 10.43
N GLY A 19 9.15 -29.12 10.58
CA GLY A 19 10.02 -29.59 9.51
C GLY A 19 11.43 -29.04 9.59
N THR A 20 12.30 -29.65 8.80
CA THR A 20 13.72 -29.35 8.68
C THR A 20 14.09 -29.12 7.21
N GLY A 21 15.36 -29.03 6.88
CA GLY A 21 15.80 -28.87 5.50
C GLY A 21 15.69 -27.44 4.97
N GLU A 22 15.89 -27.29 3.67
CA GLU A 22 16.03 -25.98 3.02
C GLU A 22 14.74 -25.15 3.04
N ALA A 23 13.59 -25.78 2.81
CA ALA A 23 12.28 -25.13 2.82
C ALA A 23 11.96 -24.51 4.19
N ALA A 24 12.16 -25.28 5.27
CA ALA A 24 11.99 -24.79 6.64
C ALA A 24 12.96 -23.66 6.95
N GLN A 25 14.24 -23.79 6.55
CA GLN A 25 15.26 -22.76 6.76
C GLN A 25 14.94 -21.47 5.97
N ALA A 26 14.42 -21.57 4.74
CA ALA A 26 14.00 -20.40 3.97
C ALA A 26 12.88 -19.64 4.66
N LYS A 27 11.88 -20.36 5.19
CA LYS A 27 10.81 -19.77 5.98
C LYS A 27 11.31 -19.15 7.28
N ARG A 28 12.17 -19.85 8.00
CA ARG A 28 12.81 -19.32 9.22
C ARG A 28 13.52 -17.99 8.94
N ARG A 29 14.38 -17.93 7.90
CA ARG A 29 15.06 -16.67 7.52
C ARG A 29 14.09 -15.55 7.18
N LEU A 30 12.99 -15.86 6.50
CA LEU A 30 12.00 -14.86 6.11
C LEU A 30 11.31 -14.24 7.33
N TYR A 31 10.77 -15.08 8.22
CA TYR A 31 10.03 -14.59 9.39
C TYR A 31 10.95 -14.02 10.48
N ALA A 32 12.20 -14.51 10.58
CA ALA A 32 13.19 -13.95 11.51
C ALA A 32 13.50 -12.47 11.22
N ARG A 33 13.41 -12.05 9.95
CA ARG A 33 13.57 -10.63 9.58
C ARG A 33 12.48 -9.73 10.18
N ALA A 34 11.33 -10.30 10.50
CA ALA A 34 10.23 -9.62 11.19
C ALA A 34 10.26 -9.84 12.72
N GLY A 35 11.36 -10.36 13.28
CA GLY A 35 11.55 -10.55 14.72
C GLY A 35 10.83 -11.77 15.31
N ALA A 36 10.37 -12.72 14.49
CA ALA A 36 9.68 -13.91 14.98
C ALA A 36 10.61 -14.86 15.78
N VAL A 37 10.07 -15.45 16.83
CA VAL A 37 10.68 -16.52 17.63
C VAL A 37 10.08 -17.85 17.20
N PHE A 38 10.90 -18.89 17.06
CA PHE A 38 10.45 -20.18 16.50
C PHE A 38 10.46 -21.30 17.53
N THR A 39 9.45 -22.17 17.41
CA THR A 39 9.36 -23.43 18.13
C THR A 39 8.81 -24.52 17.22
N ASP A 40 9.14 -25.76 17.49
CA ASP A 40 8.52 -26.96 16.91
C ASP A 40 7.45 -27.58 17.83
N ASP A 41 7.29 -27.04 19.04
CA ASP A 41 6.24 -27.44 19.97
C ASP A 41 4.86 -27.00 19.44
N GLU A 42 4.08 -27.96 18.93
CA GLU A 42 2.72 -27.73 18.45
C GLU A 42 1.78 -27.19 19.54
N THR A 43 2.10 -27.35 20.82
CA THR A 43 1.26 -26.87 21.94
C THR A 43 1.56 -25.44 22.35
N ALA A 44 2.64 -24.84 21.85
CA ALA A 44 3.02 -23.47 22.17
C ALA A 44 1.93 -22.46 21.80
N SER A 45 1.86 -21.37 22.55
CA SER A 45 0.97 -20.26 22.25
C SER A 45 1.49 -19.51 21.02
N ALA A 46 0.79 -19.60 19.90
CA ALA A 46 1.11 -18.96 18.64
C ALA A 46 -0.16 -18.56 17.89
N LYS A 47 -0.02 -17.63 16.94
CA LYS A 47 -1.12 -17.22 16.03
C LYS A 47 -0.98 -17.84 14.64
N ILE A 48 0.27 -18.11 14.25
CA ILE A 48 0.59 -18.65 12.93
C ILE A 48 1.52 -19.84 13.04
N ALA A 49 1.41 -20.72 12.07
CA ALA A 49 2.29 -21.88 11.92
C ALA A 49 2.74 -22.05 10.47
N VAL A 50 3.91 -22.62 10.32
CA VAL A 50 4.50 -23.02 9.04
C VAL A 50 4.77 -24.51 9.09
N VAL A 51 4.23 -25.23 8.12
CA VAL A 51 4.45 -26.66 7.94
C VAL A 51 5.32 -26.88 6.72
N ALA A 52 6.53 -27.34 6.94
CA ALA A 52 7.56 -27.65 5.94
C ALA A 52 8.04 -29.10 6.05
N LEU A 53 7.10 -30.00 6.29
CA LEU A 53 7.32 -31.45 6.35
C LEU A 53 7.38 -32.02 4.93
N GLU A 54 8.23 -33.02 4.70
CA GLU A 54 8.42 -33.63 3.39
C GLU A 54 7.30 -34.59 3.05
N ASP A 55 6.85 -35.41 4.02
CA ASP A 55 5.76 -36.37 3.84
C ASP A 55 4.40 -35.65 3.76
N ASP A 56 3.63 -35.96 2.73
CA ASP A 56 2.34 -35.32 2.47
C ASP A 56 1.29 -35.65 3.55
N ALA A 57 1.21 -36.91 3.98
CA ALA A 57 0.23 -37.34 4.97
C ALA A 57 0.53 -36.74 6.34
N GLU A 58 1.80 -36.67 6.71
CA GLU A 58 2.25 -36.03 7.96
C GLU A 58 1.98 -34.52 7.92
N ALA A 59 2.25 -33.86 6.79
CA ALA A 59 1.98 -32.44 6.60
C ALA A 59 0.47 -32.13 6.70
N GLU A 60 -0.40 -32.91 6.03
CA GLU A 60 -1.86 -32.76 6.13
C GLU A 60 -2.36 -32.95 7.56
N ALA A 61 -1.88 -33.99 8.25
CA ALA A 61 -2.26 -34.25 9.64
C ALA A 61 -1.82 -33.10 10.57
N ALA A 62 -0.60 -32.55 10.39
CA ALA A 62 -0.11 -31.40 11.15
C ALA A 62 -0.96 -30.15 10.89
N VAL A 63 -1.32 -29.87 9.63
CA VAL A 63 -2.17 -28.74 9.26
C VAL A 63 -3.54 -28.85 9.94
N VAL A 64 -4.16 -30.04 9.95
CA VAL A 64 -5.45 -30.27 10.62
C VAL A 64 -5.36 -29.98 12.12
N ARG A 65 -4.32 -30.51 12.79
CA ARG A 65 -4.11 -30.25 14.24
C ARG A 65 -3.93 -28.78 14.56
N LEU A 66 -3.09 -28.10 13.78
CA LEU A 66 -2.80 -26.67 14.01
C LEU A 66 -4.01 -25.78 13.74
N LYS A 67 -4.77 -26.04 12.65
CA LYS A 67 -6.02 -25.33 12.35
C LYS A 67 -7.11 -25.58 13.41
N ALA A 68 -7.21 -26.79 13.94
CA ALA A 68 -8.16 -27.10 15.03
C ALA A 68 -7.87 -26.26 16.29
N ARG A 69 -6.63 -25.80 16.48
CA ARG A 69 -6.23 -24.88 17.54
C ARG A 69 -6.48 -23.40 17.20
N GLY A 70 -6.99 -23.08 16.01
CA GLY A 70 -7.26 -21.72 15.56
C GLY A 70 -6.03 -20.98 15.00
N LEU A 71 -4.94 -21.68 14.68
CA LEU A 71 -3.78 -21.06 14.04
C LEU A 71 -4.03 -20.86 12.54
N LEU A 72 -3.49 -19.77 11.99
CA LEU A 72 -3.35 -19.62 10.55
C LEU A 72 -2.13 -20.40 10.07
N VAL A 73 -2.30 -21.26 9.09
CA VAL A 73 -1.27 -22.19 8.63
C VAL A 73 -0.78 -21.87 7.22
N ASN A 74 0.53 -21.85 7.03
CA ASN A 74 1.19 -21.90 5.73
C ASN A 74 1.88 -23.25 5.55
N ALA A 75 1.37 -24.08 4.63
CA ALA A 75 1.99 -25.34 4.26
C ALA A 75 2.85 -25.13 3.01
N VAL A 76 4.13 -25.41 3.10
CA VAL A 76 5.09 -25.20 2.00
C VAL A 76 4.76 -26.13 0.85
N ASP A 77 4.71 -25.59 -0.36
CA ASP A 77 4.39 -26.27 -1.63
C ASP A 77 2.99 -26.92 -1.69
N ARG A 78 2.12 -26.63 -0.71
CA ARG A 78 0.76 -27.16 -0.61
C ARG A 78 -0.27 -26.03 -0.49
N PRO A 79 -0.50 -25.23 -1.56
CA PRO A 79 -1.33 -24.01 -1.49
C PRO A 79 -2.80 -24.30 -1.08
N HIS A 80 -3.31 -25.49 -1.35
CA HIS A 80 -4.67 -25.90 -0.97
C HIS A 80 -4.85 -26.11 0.54
N LEU A 81 -3.76 -26.28 1.28
CA LEU A 81 -3.76 -26.41 2.73
C LEU A 81 -3.52 -25.07 3.45
N CYS A 82 -3.15 -24.01 2.72
CA CYS A 82 -2.77 -22.73 3.30
C CYS A 82 -3.96 -21.85 3.64
N ASP A 83 -3.95 -21.23 4.82
CA ASP A 83 -4.84 -20.11 5.17
C ASP A 83 -4.27 -18.77 4.69
N TYR A 84 -2.95 -18.67 4.60
CA TYR A 84 -2.24 -17.51 4.10
C TYR A 84 -1.02 -17.91 3.26
N THR A 85 -0.58 -16.99 2.41
CA THR A 85 0.62 -17.17 1.59
C THR A 85 1.66 -16.12 1.92
N THR A 86 2.94 -16.47 1.75
CA THR A 86 4.05 -15.51 1.91
C THR A 86 4.34 -14.83 0.58
N PRO A 87 4.22 -13.49 0.48
CA PRO A 87 4.48 -12.75 -0.75
C PRO A 87 5.99 -12.62 -1.02
N ALA A 88 6.35 -12.19 -2.23
CA ALA A 88 7.66 -11.61 -2.47
C ALA A 88 7.70 -10.20 -1.83
N ILE A 89 8.79 -9.87 -1.14
CA ILE A 89 8.88 -8.66 -0.31
C ILE A 89 10.02 -7.77 -0.80
N VAL A 90 9.71 -6.48 -0.99
CA VAL A 90 10.69 -5.39 -1.06
C VAL A 90 10.66 -4.66 0.27
N ASP A 91 11.82 -4.58 0.91
CA ASP A 91 11.95 -4.03 2.25
C ASP A 91 12.81 -2.76 2.23
N ARG A 92 12.24 -1.67 2.64
CA ARG A 92 12.87 -0.35 2.87
C ARG A 92 12.44 0.15 4.26
N ASN A 93 12.50 -0.69 5.27
CA ASN A 93 11.99 -0.45 6.63
C ASN A 93 11.98 1.04 7.02
N PRO A 94 10.81 1.63 7.41
CA PRO A 94 9.53 0.97 7.68
C PRO A 94 8.62 0.75 6.45
N VAL A 95 9.04 1.13 5.26
CA VAL A 95 8.25 0.90 4.04
C VAL A 95 8.42 -0.53 3.56
N THR A 96 7.32 -1.24 3.39
CA THR A 96 7.28 -2.62 2.90
C THR A 96 6.33 -2.75 1.72
N ILE A 97 6.79 -3.35 0.61
CA ILE A 97 5.93 -3.73 -0.51
C ILE A 97 5.84 -5.25 -0.59
N ALA A 98 4.61 -5.76 -0.54
CA ALA A 98 4.32 -7.19 -0.60
C ALA A 98 3.64 -7.53 -1.94
N ILE A 99 4.18 -8.49 -2.68
CA ILE A 99 3.72 -8.86 -4.02
C ILE A 99 3.21 -10.29 -4.00
N GLY A 100 1.89 -10.43 -4.13
CA GLY A 100 1.22 -11.73 -4.23
C GLY A 100 0.66 -11.95 -5.63
N THR A 101 0.77 -13.17 -6.14
CA THR A 101 0.20 -13.58 -7.46
C THR A 101 -0.99 -14.53 -7.32
N GLY A 102 -1.53 -14.68 -6.10
CA GLY A 102 -2.61 -15.65 -5.83
C GLY A 102 -2.23 -17.10 -6.12
N GLY A 103 -0.93 -17.44 -6.04
CA GLY A 103 -0.41 -18.76 -6.37
C GLY A 103 -0.15 -18.99 -7.86
N ALA A 104 -0.45 -18.02 -8.74
CA ALA A 104 -0.36 -18.20 -10.18
C ALA A 104 1.09 -18.35 -10.68
N SER A 105 2.05 -17.58 -10.14
CA SER A 105 3.44 -17.66 -10.60
C SER A 105 4.44 -17.04 -9.60
N ALA A 106 5.27 -17.88 -9.02
CA ALA A 106 6.41 -17.43 -8.21
C ALA A 106 7.45 -16.66 -9.04
N GLY A 107 7.64 -17.05 -10.30
CA GLY A 107 8.54 -16.36 -11.23
C GLY A 107 8.10 -14.92 -11.51
N LEU A 108 6.80 -14.70 -11.71
CA LEU A 108 6.24 -13.36 -11.88
C LEU A 108 6.44 -12.49 -10.63
N ALA A 109 6.13 -13.03 -9.44
CA ALA A 109 6.36 -12.33 -8.18
C ALA A 109 7.82 -11.93 -7.98
N LYS A 110 8.76 -12.84 -8.32
CA LYS A 110 10.20 -12.57 -8.28
C LYS A 110 10.61 -11.47 -9.26
N ALA A 111 10.13 -11.52 -10.52
CA ALA A 111 10.45 -10.53 -11.53
C ALA A 111 9.95 -9.14 -11.15
N LEU A 112 8.71 -9.03 -10.63
CA LEU A 112 8.16 -7.78 -10.12
C LEU A 112 8.97 -7.26 -8.92
N ARG A 113 9.30 -8.13 -7.97
CA ARG A 113 10.15 -7.75 -6.85
C ARG A 113 11.47 -7.14 -7.31
N GLN A 114 12.16 -7.77 -8.27
CA GLN A 114 13.43 -7.26 -8.79
C GLN A 114 13.30 -5.88 -9.43
N ARG A 115 12.19 -5.62 -10.15
CA ARG A 115 11.93 -4.31 -10.74
C ARG A 115 11.68 -3.25 -9.67
N PHE A 116 10.88 -3.55 -8.66
CA PHE A 116 10.64 -2.63 -7.53
C PHE A 116 11.92 -2.39 -6.72
N GLU A 117 12.77 -3.42 -6.51
CA GLU A 117 14.08 -3.24 -5.85
C GLU A 117 14.97 -2.24 -6.59
N ALA A 118 14.91 -2.22 -7.93
CA ALA A 118 15.69 -1.30 -8.76
C ALA A 118 15.08 0.12 -8.81
N MET A 119 13.74 0.21 -8.70
CA MET A 119 13.01 1.48 -8.79
C MET A 119 13.07 2.27 -7.47
N LEU A 120 12.96 1.56 -6.33
CA LEU A 120 12.83 2.21 -5.02
C LEU A 120 14.19 2.57 -4.43
N PRO A 121 14.43 3.85 -4.11
CA PRO A 121 15.67 4.28 -3.48
C PRO A 121 15.94 3.58 -2.15
N GLN A 122 17.22 3.37 -1.84
CA GLN A 122 17.62 2.82 -0.53
C GLN A 122 17.29 3.78 0.63
N GLY A 123 17.16 5.08 0.32
CA GLY A 123 16.82 6.14 1.27
C GLY A 123 15.35 6.19 1.69
N LEU A 124 14.45 5.51 0.96
CA LEU A 124 13.00 5.62 1.16
C LEU A 124 12.56 5.36 2.61
N GLY A 125 13.16 4.37 3.27
CA GLY A 125 12.84 4.07 4.67
C GLY A 125 13.25 5.20 5.63
N ARG A 126 14.41 5.83 5.38
CA ARG A 126 14.85 6.97 6.20
C ARG A 126 13.94 8.19 6.01
N LEU A 127 13.49 8.44 4.77
CA LEU A 127 12.49 9.48 4.49
C LEU A 127 11.19 9.20 5.26
N ALA A 128 10.68 7.97 5.21
CA ALA A 128 9.46 7.59 5.91
C ALA A 128 9.57 7.72 7.44
N ALA A 129 10.69 7.29 8.02
CA ALA A 129 10.96 7.45 9.45
C ALA A 129 11.01 8.94 9.85
N ALA A 130 11.72 9.76 9.09
CA ALA A 130 11.83 11.20 9.35
C ALA A 130 10.47 11.93 9.20
N LEU A 131 9.62 11.53 8.25
CA LEU A 131 8.24 12.02 8.15
C LEU A 131 7.42 11.66 9.40
N ALA A 132 7.59 10.46 9.92
CA ALA A 132 6.92 10.05 11.15
C ALA A 132 7.37 10.88 12.35
N GLU A 133 8.67 11.14 12.49
CA GLU A 133 9.24 12.01 13.54
C GLU A 133 8.76 13.46 13.41
N ALA A 134 8.69 14.00 12.19
CA ALA A 134 8.25 15.35 11.92
C ALA A 134 6.73 15.57 12.08
N ARG A 135 5.93 14.51 12.28
CA ARG A 135 4.45 14.58 12.33
C ARG A 135 3.92 15.63 13.29
N SER A 136 4.48 15.74 14.50
CA SER A 136 4.03 16.71 15.50
C SER A 136 4.37 18.15 15.07
N ALA A 137 5.54 18.37 14.51
CA ALA A 137 5.96 19.68 13.99
C ALA A 137 5.11 20.09 12.78
N MET A 138 4.79 19.15 11.88
CA MET A 138 3.88 19.40 10.76
C MET A 138 2.47 19.82 11.23
N LYS A 139 1.95 19.19 12.30
CA LYS A 139 0.66 19.57 12.88
C LYS A 139 0.67 20.99 13.46
N LEU A 140 1.77 21.41 14.05
CA LEU A 140 1.93 22.77 14.54
C LEU A 140 2.08 23.79 13.42
N ARG A 141 2.82 23.46 12.36
CA ARG A 141 3.06 24.34 11.20
C ARG A 141 1.81 24.54 10.36
N TRP A 142 1.05 23.45 10.13
CA TRP A 142 -0.20 23.42 9.38
C TRP A 142 -1.29 22.80 10.25
N PRO A 143 -1.95 23.58 11.12
CA PRO A 143 -2.98 23.06 12.05
C PRO A 143 -4.19 22.47 11.32
N ASP A 144 -4.57 23.11 10.21
CA ASP A 144 -5.65 22.59 9.37
C ASP A 144 -5.25 21.26 8.71
N GLY A 145 -6.15 20.27 8.83
CA GLY A 145 -5.87 18.90 8.39
C GLY A 145 -5.80 18.77 6.87
N LEU A 146 -6.66 19.50 6.17
CA LEU A 146 -6.77 19.44 4.71
C LEU A 146 -5.59 20.19 4.06
N ALA A 147 -5.30 21.42 4.53
CA ALA A 147 -4.14 22.18 4.07
C ALA A 147 -2.83 21.41 4.30
N ARG A 148 -2.67 20.80 5.49
CA ARG A 148 -1.50 19.98 5.80
C ARG A 148 -1.36 18.78 4.84
N ARG A 149 -2.46 18.08 4.54
CA ARG A 149 -2.45 16.95 3.58
C ARG A 149 -1.97 17.42 2.23
N ARG A 150 -2.52 18.52 1.67
CA ARG A 150 -2.13 19.06 0.37
C ARG A 150 -0.66 19.43 0.28
N VAL A 151 -0.12 20.05 1.32
CA VAL A 151 1.30 20.41 1.37
C VAL A 151 2.19 19.16 1.38
N ILE A 152 1.79 18.10 2.10
CA ILE A 152 2.50 16.82 2.11
C ILE A 152 2.38 16.14 0.75
N ASP A 153 1.19 16.06 0.17
CA ASP A 153 0.95 15.42 -1.13
C ASP A 153 1.75 16.10 -2.24
N ALA A 154 1.79 17.44 -2.25
CA ALA A 154 2.61 18.20 -3.19
C ALA A 154 4.11 17.93 -3.03
N ALA A 155 4.60 17.80 -1.79
CA ALA A 155 5.99 17.48 -1.54
C ALA A 155 6.35 16.05 -1.98
N LEU A 156 5.44 15.08 -1.80
CA LEU A 156 5.61 13.67 -2.16
C LEU A 156 5.27 13.36 -3.63
N SER A 157 4.76 14.33 -4.39
CA SER A 157 4.46 14.13 -5.82
C SER A 157 5.72 13.94 -6.64
N GLU A 158 5.58 13.42 -7.87
CA GLU A 158 6.68 13.28 -8.83
C GLU A 158 7.39 14.62 -9.03
N GLY A 159 8.71 14.65 -8.78
CA GLY A 159 9.53 15.88 -8.84
C GLY A 159 9.31 16.85 -7.67
N GLY A 160 8.53 16.50 -6.68
CA GLY A 160 8.38 17.25 -5.43
C GLY A 160 9.64 17.19 -4.56
N THR A 161 9.72 18.07 -3.57
CA THR A 161 10.90 18.17 -2.68
C THR A 161 11.18 16.88 -1.91
N LEU A 162 10.12 16.09 -1.63
CA LEU A 162 10.19 14.84 -0.90
C LEU A 162 9.73 13.65 -1.77
N ASP A 163 9.93 13.72 -3.09
CA ASP A 163 9.58 12.65 -4.02
C ASP A 163 10.12 11.29 -3.52
N PRO A 164 9.26 10.30 -3.24
CA PRO A 164 9.66 9.01 -2.68
C PRO A 164 10.49 8.15 -3.64
N LEU A 165 10.50 8.47 -4.94
CA LEU A 165 11.34 7.82 -5.95
C LEU A 165 12.62 8.63 -6.26
N GLY A 166 12.78 9.80 -5.65
CA GLY A 166 13.98 10.63 -5.73
C GLY A 166 15.00 10.29 -4.63
N ASP A 167 15.94 11.22 -4.45
CA ASP A 167 17.03 11.08 -3.46
C ASP A 167 16.71 11.79 -2.13
N ALA A 168 15.46 12.19 -1.91
CA ALA A 168 15.06 12.93 -0.71
C ALA A 168 15.35 12.13 0.57
N GLY A 169 15.86 12.85 1.58
CA GLY A 169 16.25 12.29 2.86
C GLY A 169 15.76 13.10 4.06
N PRO A 170 16.19 12.75 5.29
CA PRO A 170 15.77 13.43 6.51
C PRO A 170 16.06 14.95 6.52
N ASP A 171 17.17 15.38 5.95
CA ASP A 171 17.58 16.78 5.94
C ASP A 171 16.66 17.65 5.05
N ASP A 172 16.11 17.06 4.00
CA ASP A 172 15.20 17.73 3.07
C ASP A 172 13.87 18.08 3.74
N ILE A 173 13.42 17.29 4.71
CA ILE A 173 12.20 17.57 5.48
C ILE A 173 12.33 18.88 6.26
N VAL A 174 13.46 19.11 6.88
CA VAL A 174 13.73 20.36 7.63
C VAL A 174 13.72 21.56 6.69
N GLY A 175 14.34 21.43 5.52
CA GLY A 175 14.34 22.45 4.47
C GLY A 175 12.94 22.73 3.94
N TRP A 176 12.21 21.67 3.60
CA TRP A 176 10.81 21.74 3.13
C TRP A 176 9.88 22.40 4.15
N MET A 177 9.98 22.02 5.42
CA MET A 177 9.15 22.61 6.47
C MET A 177 9.38 24.10 6.70
N ARG A 178 10.52 24.67 6.26
CA ARG A 178 10.80 26.11 6.33
C ARG A 178 10.24 26.88 5.15
N GLN A 179 9.94 26.21 4.04
CA GLN A 179 9.35 26.85 2.87
C GLN A 179 7.87 27.15 3.16
N ASP A 180 7.39 28.29 2.66
CA ASP A 180 5.96 28.49 2.58
C ASP A 180 5.43 27.46 1.59
N GLY A 181 4.52 26.60 2.06
CA GLY A 181 3.96 25.52 1.25
C GLY A 181 3.42 26.06 -0.07
N PRO A 182 3.38 25.25 -1.15
CA PRO A 182 2.72 25.66 -2.37
C PRO A 182 1.33 26.14 -1.98
N GLY A 183 1.00 27.36 -2.39
CA GLY A 183 -0.33 27.91 -2.17
C GLY A 183 -1.34 26.88 -2.65
N SER A 184 -2.31 26.56 -1.81
CA SER A 184 -3.40 25.63 -2.16
C SER A 184 -4.05 26.15 -3.44
N SER A 185 -3.82 25.46 -4.54
CA SER A 185 -4.58 25.69 -5.77
C SER A 185 -5.84 24.81 -5.75
N GLY A 186 -6.70 25.06 -4.77
CA GLY A 186 -8.08 24.59 -4.86
C GLY A 186 -8.73 25.12 -6.12
N GLY A 187 -9.81 24.51 -6.53
CA GLY A 187 -10.56 24.95 -7.69
C GLY A 187 -11.44 23.85 -8.26
N GLU A 188 -12.33 24.27 -9.13
CA GLU A 188 -13.18 23.33 -9.87
C GLU A 188 -12.68 23.19 -11.30
N TYR A 189 -12.57 21.96 -11.77
CA TYR A 189 -12.13 21.64 -13.12
C TYR A 189 -13.03 20.58 -13.73
N ASP A 190 -13.39 20.80 -14.99
CA ASP A 190 -14.09 19.83 -15.81
C ASP A 190 -13.07 19.06 -16.67
N ILE A 191 -13.12 17.74 -16.62
CA ILE A 191 -12.32 16.84 -17.47
C ILE A 191 -13.30 16.09 -18.37
N LEU A 192 -13.28 16.40 -19.66
CA LEU A 192 -14.00 15.65 -20.68
C LEU A 192 -13.06 14.57 -21.23
N LEU A 193 -13.41 13.32 -20.99
CA LEU A 193 -12.65 12.20 -21.52
C LEU A 193 -12.90 12.05 -23.02
N THR A 194 -11.83 11.84 -23.78
CA THR A 194 -11.89 11.62 -25.23
C THR A 194 -12.04 10.15 -25.59
N SER A 195 -11.66 9.27 -24.66
CA SER A 195 -11.75 7.81 -24.81
C SER A 195 -11.85 7.13 -23.44
N HIS A 196 -12.01 5.81 -23.45
CA HIS A 196 -11.95 4.96 -22.25
C HIS A 196 -10.53 4.52 -21.89
N ASP A 197 -9.52 4.89 -22.68
CA ASP A 197 -8.13 4.53 -22.46
C ASP A 197 -7.47 5.50 -21.45
N PRO A 198 -6.93 5.03 -20.31
CA PRO A 198 -6.22 5.88 -19.36
C PRO A 198 -4.96 6.53 -19.93
N ASP A 199 -4.38 5.99 -21.01
CA ASP A 199 -3.18 6.54 -21.64
C ASP A 199 -3.49 7.77 -22.53
N ASP A 200 -4.76 8.01 -22.85
CA ASP A 200 -5.23 9.24 -23.51
C ASP A 200 -5.40 10.43 -22.56
N LEU A 201 -5.23 10.22 -21.25
CA LEU A 201 -5.20 11.32 -20.31
C LEU A 201 -3.98 12.21 -20.56
N THR A 202 -4.21 13.50 -20.67
CA THR A 202 -3.09 14.45 -20.66
C THR A 202 -2.39 14.43 -19.30
N LEU A 203 -1.11 14.76 -19.28
CA LEU A 203 -0.34 14.87 -18.02
C LEU A 203 -1.00 15.83 -17.01
N ARG A 204 -1.67 16.91 -17.52
CA ARG A 204 -2.42 17.84 -16.68
C ARG A 204 -3.62 17.16 -16.04
N GLN A 205 -4.42 16.42 -16.82
CA GLN A 205 -5.59 15.70 -16.31
C GLN A 205 -5.19 14.63 -15.29
N ALA A 206 -4.14 13.87 -15.56
CA ALA A 206 -3.60 12.87 -14.63
C ALA A 206 -3.16 13.50 -13.29
N ARG A 207 -2.49 14.67 -13.32
CA ARG A 207 -2.10 15.39 -12.11
C ARG A 207 -3.30 15.93 -11.34
N LEU A 208 -4.32 16.45 -12.03
CA LEU A 208 -5.57 16.92 -11.41
C LEU A 208 -6.28 15.77 -10.71
N LEU A 209 -6.41 14.60 -11.35
CA LEU A 209 -7.03 13.41 -10.75
C LEU A 209 -6.23 12.91 -9.55
N ALA A 210 -4.89 12.88 -9.64
CA ALA A 210 -4.01 12.46 -8.56
C ALA A 210 -4.01 13.42 -7.36
N GLY A 211 -4.41 14.68 -7.53
CA GLY A 211 -4.52 15.68 -6.47
C GLY A 211 -5.94 15.97 -5.99
N ALA A 212 -6.97 15.40 -6.62
CA ALA A 212 -8.37 15.72 -6.33
C ALA A 212 -8.80 15.38 -4.90
N ASP A 213 -9.57 16.25 -4.28
CA ASP A 213 -10.23 16.00 -3.00
C ASP A 213 -11.62 15.39 -3.22
N LEU A 214 -12.30 15.81 -4.29
CA LEU A 214 -13.60 15.31 -4.70
C LEU A 214 -13.61 15.09 -6.21
N VAL A 215 -14.10 13.92 -6.65
CA VAL A 215 -14.33 13.62 -8.06
C VAL A 215 -15.81 13.26 -8.25
N LEU A 216 -16.46 14.00 -9.15
CA LEU A 216 -17.84 13.76 -9.56
C LEU A 216 -17.82 13.04 -10.91
N LEU A 217 -18.31 11.80 -10.94
CA LEU A 217 -18.35 10.98 -12.14
C LEU A 217 -19.65 11.24 -12.92
N HIS A 218 -19.53 11.72 -14.15
CA HIS A 218 -20.64 11.92 -15.09
C HIS A 218 -20.60 10.83 -16.16
N GLY A 219 -21.54 9.90 -16.10
CA GLY A 219 -21.59 8.75 -16.99
C GLY A 219 -20.72 7.56 -16.52
N ASP A 220 -20.50 6.62 -17.41
CA ASP A 220 -19.75 5.39 -17.13
C ASP A 220 -18.24 5.60 -17.36
N VAL A 221 -17.54 5.95 -16.30
CA VAL A 221 -16.07 6.12 -16.31
C VAL A 221 -15.41 4.80 -15.95
N MET A 222 -14.54 4.29 -16.83
CA MET A 222 -13.85 3.00 -16.66
C MET A 222 -12.98 2.97 -15.40
N ALA A 223 -12.89 1.78 -14.80
CA ALA A 223 -12.14 1.57 -13.55
C ALA A 223 -10.65 1.91 -13.68
N GLU A 224 -10.07 1.70 -14.86
CA GLU A 224 -8.67 2.01 -15.17
C GLU A 224 -8.38 3.51 -15.11
N ILE A 225 -9.33 4.35 -15.52
CA ILE A 225 -9.27 5.81 -15.39
C ILE A 225 -9.50 6.21 -13.91
N GLN A 226 -10.50 5.60 -13.26
CA GLN A 226 -10.76 5.85 -11.84
C GLN A 226 -9.53 5.50 -10.96
N ALA A 227 -8.72 4.50 -11.35
CA ALA A 227 -7.48 4.15 -10.66
C ALA A 227 -6.40 5.26 -10.71
N ARG A 228 -6.56 6.31 -11.54
CA ARG A 228 -5.70 7.51 -11.55
C ARG A 228 -6.14 8.57 -10.54
N ILE A 229 -7.33 8.42 -9.97
CA ILE A 229 -7.82 9.30 -8.90
C ILE A 229 -7.04 8.99 -7.62
N ARG A 230 -6.76 10.04 -6.84
CA ARG A 230 -6.13 9.88 -5.53
C ARG A 230 -6.89 8.87 -4.68
N ALA A 231 -6.18 7.95 -4.02
CA ALA A 231 -6.77 6.80 -3.35
C ALA A 231 -7.72 7.15 -2.19
N ASP A 232 -7.59 8.33 -1.60
CA ASP A 232 -8.43 8.83 -0.50
C ASP A 232 -9.35 9.99 -0.91
N ALA A 233 -9.44 10.28 -2.22
CA ALA A 233 -10.42 11.22 -2.75
C ALA A 233 -11.85 10.71 -2.53
N MET A 234 -12.77 11.62 -2.27
CA MET A 234 -14.20 11.29 -2.31
C MET A 234 -14.63 11.17 -3.77
N VAL A 235 -15.15 10.01 -4.15
CA VAL A 235 -15.65 9.75 -5.53
C VAL A 235 -17.14 9.51 -5.46
N LEU A 236 -17.90 10.32 -6.18
CA LEU A 236 -19.37 10.26 -6.22
C LEU A 236 -19.87 10.17 -7.67
N ALA A 237 -20.89 9.37 -7.92
CA ALA A 237 -21.67 9.48 -9.14
C ALA A 237 -22.41 10.83 -9.12
N ALA A 238 -22.34 11.58 -10.21
CA ALA A 238 -22.95 12.90 -10.28
C ALA A 238 -24.48 12.82 -10.37
N ASP A 239 -25.11 12.72 -9.22
CA ASP A 239 -26.49 13.16 -9.04
C ASP A 239 -26.44 14.66 -8.71
N ILE A 240 -27.13 15.49 -9.52
CA ILE A 240 -27.05 16.96 -9.49
C ILE A 240 -27.31 17.52 -8.08
N GLN A 241 -28.16 16.87 -7.30
CA GLN A 241 -28.56 17.33 -5.97
C GLN A 241 -27.55 16.92 -4.89
N ALA A 242 -27.04 15.72 -4.96
CA ALA A 242 -25.98 15.22 -4.05
C ALA A 242 -24.66 15.96 -4.28
N ALA A 243 -24.31 16.22 -5.54
CA ALA A 243 -23.09 16.96 -5.91
C ALA A 243 -23.09 18.40 -5.37
N GLN A 244 -24.24 19.09 -5.43
CA GLN A 244 -24.36 20.47 -4.90
C GLN A 244 -24.24 20.53 -3.38
N THR A 245 -24.82 19.56 -2.67
CA THR A 245 -24.74 19.49 -1.20
C THR A 245 -23.30 19.22 -0.74
N VAL A 246 -22.62 18.25 -1.37
CA VAL A 246 -21.24 17.89 -1.02
C VAL A 246 -20.27 19.01 -1.41
N ARG A 247 -20.50 19.72 -2.54
CA ARG A 247 -19.72 20.90 -2.92
C ARG A 247 -19.82 22.02 -1.88
N ALA A 248 -21.02 22.26 -1.33
CA ALA A 248 -21.25 23.28 -0.32
C ALA A 248 -20.60 22.97 1.04
N GLU A 249 -20.34 21.70 1.31
CA GLU A 249 -19.66 21.22 2.52
C GLU A 249 -18.13 21.15 2.39
N GLN A 250 -17.60 21.27 1.14
CA GLN A 250 -16.15 21.27 0.92
C GLN A 250 -15.54 22.62 1.31
N ASP A 251 -14.28 22.55 1.75
CA ASP A 251 -13.46 23.74 1.99
C ASP A 251 -13.30 24.57 0.69
N GLN A 252 -13.23 25.90 0.80
CA GLN A 252 -13.06 26.82 -0.33
C GLN A 252 -11.79 26.51 -1.15
N ASP A 253 -10.83 25.85 -0.53
CA ASP A 253 -9.58 25.44 -1.15
C ASP A 253 -9.59 23.99 -1.69
N ALA A 254 -10.75 23.30 -1.72
CA ALA A 254 -10.81 21.94 -2.22
C ALA A 254 -10.60 21.88 -3.74
N LEU A 255 -9.84 20.87 -4.19
CA LEU A 255 -9.72 20.55 -5.61
C LEU A 255 -10.85 19.60 -6.02
N ILE A 256 -11.81 20.13 -6.76
CA ILE A 256 -13.00 19.41 -7.21
C ILE A 256 -12.89 19.14 -8.71
N ILE A 257 -13.07 17.89 -9.10
CA ILE A 257 -13.02 17.47 -10.50
C ILE A 257 -14.37 16.91 -10.92
N SER A 258 -14.98 17.49 -11.96
CA SER A 258 -16.09 16.87 -12.67
C SER A 258 -15.52 16.08 -13.85
N LEU A 259 -15.66 14.76 -13.81
CA LEU A 259 -15.08 13.83 -14.78
C LEU A 259 -16.20 13.26 -15.66
N TYR A 260 -16.20 13.62 -16.94
CA TYR A 260 -17.22 13.24 -17.89
C TYR A 260 -16.75 12.07 -18.75
N ALA A 261 -17.54 10.98 -18.79
CA ALA A 261 -17.29 9.85 -19.68
C ALA A 261 -17.29 10.31 -21.16
N PRO A 262 -16.57 9.63 -22.04
CA PRO A 262 -16.61 9.91 -23.47
C PRO A 262 -18.01 9.65 -24.02
N ALA A 263 -18.37 10.41 -25.09
CA ALA A 263 -19.68 10.31 -25.74
C ALA A 263 -19.87 9.00 -26.49
#